data_6483ef5bffbef5355b16959ddd3d7e4a
#
_entry.id   6483ef5bffbef5355b16959ddd3d7e4a
#
_cell.length_a   1.000
_cell.length_b   1.000
_cell.length_c   1.000
_cell.angle_alpha   90.00
_cell.angle_beta   90.00
_cell.angle_gamma   90.00
#
_symmetry.space_group_name_H-M   'P 1'
#
loop_
_entity.id
_entity.type
_entity.pdbx_description
1 polymer ?
#
loop_
_entity_poly.entity_id
_entity_poly.type
_entity_poly.pdbx_seq_one_letter_code
_entity_poly.pdbx_strand_id
1 'polypeptide(L)'
;MQQDQITGYSEKLQIEKRYVTVTTKETLLEMVEAIEEASRISLDTETTSLNPRKGKIIGFSITTKIGTGFYLPTLKWNNYTQKLEELLIEGKSTHNIAVRVMKMLKGKKLICHNASFDLRYI
;
A
#
# COMPACT_ATOMS: atom_id res chain seq x y z
N MET A 1 11.73 -24.43 -25.73
CA MET A 1 12.86 -24.69 -24.99
C MET A 1 13.11 -23.74 -23.87
N GLN A 2 13.82 -22.67 -24.06
CA GLN A 2 13.99 -21.72 -22.94
C GLN A 2 12.67 -21.13 -22.51
N GLN A 3 11.80 -20.83 -23.46
CA GLN A 3 10.49 -20.27 -23.14
C GLN A 3 9.65 -21.26 -22.34
N ASP A 4 9.72 -22.53 -22.71
CA ASP A 4 8.99 -23.57 -21.97
C ASP A 4 9.54 -23.73 -20.56
N GLN A 5 10.85 -23.60 -20.38
CA GLN A 5 11.46 -23.66 -19.06
C GLN A 5 11.05 -22.51 -18.19
N ILE A 6 10.96 -21.31 -18.75
CA ILE A 6 10.51 -20.11 -18.02
C ILE A 6 9.07 -20.30 -17.60
N THR A 7 8.21 -20.76 -18.49
CA THR A 7 6.81 -21.01 -18.20
C THR A 7 6.67 -22.09 -17.13
N GLY A 8 7.41 -23.18 -17.25
CA GLY A 8 7.39 -24.24 -16.26
C GLY A 8 7.87 -23.80 -14.91
N TYR A 9 8.87 -22.93 -14.86
CA TYR A 9 9.36 -22.37 -13.62
C TYR A 9 8.27 -21.51 -12.93
N SER A 10 7.61 -20.66 -13.69
CA SER A 10 6.54 -19.81 -13.16
C SER A 10 5.36 -20.64 -12.65
N GLU A 11 5.00 -21.69 -13.38
CA GLU A 11 3.93 -22.60 -12.98
C GLU A 11 4.29 -23.35 -11.70
N LYS A 12 5.54 -23.79 -11.58
CA LYS A 12 6.00 -24.50 -10.38
C LYS A 12 5.94 -23.62 -9.15
N LEU A 13 6.33 -22.35 -9.29
CA LEU A 13 6.29 -21.41 -8.18
C LEU A 13 4.86 -21.04 -7.81
N GLN A 14 3.97 -21.07 -8.79
CA GLN A 14 2.54 -20.77 -8.61
C GLN A 14 2.32 -19.52 -7.76
N ILE A 15 3.08 -18.48 -8.07
CA ILE A 15 2.93 -17.21 -7.37
C ILE A 15 1.63 -16.57 -7.85
N GLU A 16 0.68 -16.46 -6.96
CA GLU A 16 -0.53 -15.71 -7.23
C GLU A 16 -0.18 -14.24 -7.35
N LYS A 17 -0.61 -13.61 -8.46
CA LYS A 17 -0.41 -12.18 -8.67
C LYS A 17 -1.72 -11.47 -8.44
N ARG A 18 -1.78 -10.70 -7.38
CA ARG A 18 -2.96 -9.91 -7.06
C ARG A 18 -2.54 -8.56 -6.51
N TYR A 19 -2.82 -7.52 -7.28
CA TYR A 19 -2.53 -6.15 -6.89
C TYR A 19 -3.84 -5.40 -6.82
N VAL A 20 -4.10 -4.81 -5.67
CA VAL A 20 -5.40 -4.21 -5.34
C VAL A 20 -5.21 -2.74 -4.99
N THR A 21 -5.97 -1.88 -5.66
CA THR A 21 -6.09 -0.48 -5.25
C THR A 21 -7.26 -0.39 -4.26
N VAL A 22 -6.98 0.08 -3.06
CA VAL A 22 -7.95 0.09 -1.97
C VAL A 22 -8.74 1.37 -2.02
N THR A 23 -9.92 1.30 -2.62
CA THR A 23 -10.82 2.45 -2.78
C THR A 23 -12.24 2.15 -2.31
N THR A 24 -12.52 0.92 -1.94
CA THR A 24 -13.84 0.47 -1.48
C THR A 24 -13.74 -0.22 -0.14
N LYS A 25 -14.88 -0.38 0.51
CA LYS A 25 -14.95 -1.12 1.77
C LYS A 25 -14.47 -2.56 1.61
N GLU A 26 -14.84 -3.21 0.50
CA GLU A 26 -14.48 -4.60 0.21
C GLU A 26 -12.97 -4.75 0.07
N THR A 27 -12.33 -3.86 -0.69
CA THR A 27 -10.88 -3.91 -0.87
C THR A 27 -10.14 -3.53 0.40
N LEU A 28 -10.71 -2.62 1.21
CA LEU A 28 -10.15 -2.29 2.51
C LEU A 28 -10.15 -3.49 3.45
N LEU A 29 -11.25 -4.23 3.51
CA LEU A 29 -11.35 -5.44 4.33
C LEU A 29 -10.37 -6.50 3.87
N GLU A 30 -10.20 -6.66 2.56
CA GLU A 30 -9.23 -7.60 2.01
C GLU A 30 -7.81 -7.25 2.48
N MET A 31 -7.45 -5.98 2.43
CA MET A 31 -6.14 -5.51 2.90
C MET A 31 -5.96 -5.76 4.40
N VAL A 32 -6.97 -5.41 5.19
CA VAL A 32 -6.90 -5.58 6.65
C VAL A 32 -6.73 -7.06 7.02
N GLU A 33 -7.46 -7.95 6.38
CA GLU A 33 -7.33 -9.39 6.61
C GLU A 33 -5.93 -9.88 6.26
N ALA A 34 -5.39 -9.43 5.13
CA ALA A 34 -4.03 -9.80 4.73
C ALA A 34 -2.99 -9.32 5.74
N ILE A 35 -3.16 -8.11 6.28
CA ILE A 35 -2.27 -7.56 7.29
C ILE A 35 -2.36 -8.38 8.58
N GLU A 36 -3.57 -8.72 9.01
CA GLU A 36 -3.77 -9.48 10.25
C GLU A 36 -3.08 -10.86 10.19
N GLU A 37 -3.13 -11.50 9.04
CA GLU A 37 -2.54 -12.83 8.86
C GLU A 37 -1.02 -12.79 8.71
N ALA A 38 -0.45 -11.65 8.31
CA ALA A 38 0.97 -11.55 8.01
C ALA A 38 1.79 -11.33 9.26
N SER A 39 2.97 -11.96 9.32
CA SER A 39 3.97 -11.68 10.35
C SER A 39 5.00 -10.67 9.85
N ARG A 40 5.09 -10.51 8.56
CA ARG A 40 6.11 -9.73 7.87
C ARG A 40 5.43 -8.88 6.79
N ILE A 41 5.69 -7.58 6.79
CA ILE A 41 5.01 -6.65 5.89
C ILE A 41 6.05 -5.71 5.27
N SER A 42 5.96 -5.53 3.96
CA SER A 42 6.73 -4.51 3.25
C SER A 42 5.84 -3.28 3.08
N LEU A 43 6.36 -2.15 3.50
CA LEU A 43 5.64 -0.88 3.48
C LEU A 43 6.46 0.15 2.71
N ASP A 44 5.79 0.86 1.81
CA ASP A 44 6.38 1.96 1.07
C ASP A 44 5.37 3.10 0.99
N THR A 45 5.84 4.34 1.00
CA THR A 45 4.97 5.50 0.86
C THR A 45 5.24 6.20 -0.45
N GLU A 46 4.15 6.70 -1.06
CA GLU A 46 4.21 7.57 -2.23
C GLU A 46 3.96 8.99 -1.77
N THR A 47 4.80 9.93 -2.21
CA THR A 47 4.70 11.32 -1.77
C THR A 47 4.80 12.27 -2.94
N THR A 48 4.38 13.52 -2.71
CA THR A 48 4.47 14.58 -3.72
C THR A 48 5.88 15.12 -3.88
N SER A 49 6.75 14.88 -2.89
CA SER A 49 8.13 15.37 -2.90
C SER A 49 8.99 14.41 -2.09
N LEU A 50 10.25 14.27 -2.50
CA LEU A 50 11.24 13.52 -1.74
C LEU A 50 11.66 14.24 -0.45
N ASN A 51 11.35 15.53 -0.34
CA ASN A 51 11.66 16.30 0.86
C ASN A 51 10.55 16.14 1.89
N PRO A 52 10.81 15.49 3.05
CA PRO A 52 9.78 15.24 4.06
C PRO A 52 9.11 16.51 4.61
N ARG A 53 9.78 17.64 4.52
CA ARG A 53 9.24 18.89 5.05
C ARG A 53 8.23 19.54 4.11
N LYS A 54 8.33 19.23 2.79
CA LYS A 54 7.49 19.85 1.76
C LYS A 54 6.53 18.88 1.13
N GLY A 55 6.79 17.57 1.24
CA GLY A 55 5.97 16.56 0.62
C GLY A 55 4.76 16.17 1.45
N LYS A 56 3.75 15.67 0.76
CA LYS A 56 2.57 15.07 1.39
C LYS A 56 2.47 13.63 0.94
N ILE A 57 2.02 12.76 1.83
CA ILE A 57 1.77 11.37 1.46
C ILE A 57 0.53 11.34 0.58
N ILE A 58 0.66 10.71 -0.59
CA ILE A 58 -0.46 10.51 -1.51
C ILE A 58 -0.93 9.06 -1.55
N GLY A 59 -0.19 8.16 -0.94
CA GLY A 59 -0.60 6.77 -0.85
C GLY A 59 0.41 5.90 -0.14
N PHE A 60 -0.04 4.69 0.21
CA PHE A 60 0.77 3.67 0.87
C PHE A 60 0.71 2.38 0.06
N SER A 61 1.87 1.76 -0.16
CA SER A 61 1.96 0.43 -0.76
C SER A 61 2.30 -0.58 0.32
N ILE A 62 1.50 -1.63 0.42
CA ILE A 62 1.64 -2.65 1.46
C ILE A 62 1.68 -4.01 0.80
N THR A 63 2.71 -4.79 1.09
CA THR A 63 2.86 -6.15 0.58
C THR A 63 2.98 -7.11 1.75
N THR A 64 2.14 -8.14 1.77
CA THR A 64 2.12 -9.14 2.84
C THR A 64 2.70 -10.46 2.40
N LYS A 65 2.65 -10.77 1.11
CA LYS A 65 3.28 -11.97 0.55
C LYS A 65 3.68 -11.72 -0.91
N ILE A 66 4.61 -12.52 -1.40
CA ILE A 66 5.14 -12.40 -2.76
C ILE A 66 4.00 -12.47 -3.78
N GLY A 67 4.04 -11.59 -4.77
CA GLY A 67 3.05 -11.54 -5.84
C GLY A 67 1.78 -10.80 -5.50
N THR A 68 1.67 -10.26 -4.28
CA THR A 68 0.50 -9.48 -3.87
C THR A 68 0.90 -8.08 -3.47
N GLY A 69 -0.04 -7.18 -3.49
CA GLY A 69 0.19 -5.83 -3.04
C GLY A 69 -1.12 -5.07 -2.91
N PHE A 70 -1.14 -4.15 -1.97
CA PHE A 70 -2.26 -3.25 -1.76
C PHE A 70 -1.74 -1.82 -1.86
N TYR A 71 -2.43 -1.00 -2.63
CA TYR A 71 -2.15 0.42 -2.68
C TYR A 71 -3.33 1.17 -2.09
N LEU A 72 -3.08 1.91 -1.02
CA LEU A 72 -4.09 2.74 -0.37
C LEU A 72 -3.82 4.20 -0.73
N PRO A 73 -4.53 4.76 -1.72
CA PRO A 73 -4.37 6.18 -2.06
C PRO A 73 -5.03 7.05 -1.00
N THR A 74 -4.37 8.13 -0.61
CA THR A 74 -4.89 9.06 0.39
C THR A 74 -5.25 10.42 -0.18
N LEU A 75 -4.64 10.80 -1.29
CA LEU A 75 -4.93 12.06 -1.98
C LEU A 75 -5.07 11.80 -3.47
N LYS A 76 -5.88 12.60 -4.11
CA LYS A 76 -6.00 12.62 -5.56
C LYS A 76 -5.94 14.05 -6.08
N TRP A 77 -5.47 14.21 -7.30
CA TRP A 77 -5.45 15.50 -7.97
C TRP A 77 -6.81 15.80 -8.58
N ASN A 78 -7.34 16.97 -8.30
CA ASN A 78 -8.57 17.44 -8.92
C ASN A 78 -8.22 18.45 -10.03
N ASN A 79 -8.49 18.08 -11.27
CA ASN A 79 -8.18 18.90 -12.44
C ASN A 79 -8.98 20.20 -12.49
N TYR A 80 -10.15 20.23 -11.90
CA TYR A 80 -11.01 21.41 -11.90
C TYR A 80 -10.53 22.45 -10.91
N THR A 81 -10.21 22.02 -9.68
CA THR A 81 -9.78 22.92 -8.61
C THR A 81 -8.28 23.14 -8.61
N GLN A 82 -7.51 22.34 -9.34
CA GLN A 82 -6.05 22.36 -9.36
C GLN A 82 -5.47 22.16 -7.98
N LYS A 83 -6.09 21.27 -7.18
CA LYS A 83 -5.68 20.97 -5.81
C LYS A 83 -5.71 19.48 -5.55
N LEU A 84 -4.91 19.06 -4.57
CA LEU A 84 -5.00 17.71 -4.02
C LEU A 84 -6.18 17.63 -3.07
N GLU A 85 -6.94 16.56 -3.18
CA GLU A 85 -8.12 16.32 -2.34
C GLU A 85 -8.00 14.99 -1.64
N GLU A 86 -8.55 14.91 -0.43
CA GLU A 86 -8.62 13.65 0.30
C GLU A 86 -9.55 12.66 -0.39
N LEU A 87 -9.12 11.40 -0.38
CA LEU A 87 -9.97 10.30 -0.82
C LEU A 87 -10.75 9.77 0.38
N LEU A 88 -12.00 9.38 0.14
CA LEU A 88 -12.87 8.84 1.18
C LEU A 88 -13.29 7.42 0.83
N ILE A 89 -13.40 6.57 1.85
CA ILE A 89 -14.02 5.26 1.75
C ILE A 89 -15.15 5.24 2.77
N GLU A 90 -16.38 5.09 2.30
CA GLU A 90 -17.57 5.11 3.16
C GLU A 90 -17.61 6.37 4.03
N GLY A 91 -17.27 7.51 3.44
CA GLY A 91 -17.27 8.80 4.11
C GLY A 91 -16.12 9.03 5.08
N LYS A 92 -15.18 8.10 5.20
CA LYS A 92 -14.02 8.23 6.08
C LYS A 92 -12.78 8.58 5.27
N SER A 93 -11.99 9.52 5.78
CA SER A 93 -10.73 9.90 5.17
C SER A 93 -9.78 8.70 5.08
N THR A 94 -9.24 8.44 3.89
CA THR A 94 -8.25 7.37 3.71
C THR A 94 -6.97 7.64 4.49
N HIS A 95 -6.66 8.91 4.75
CA HIS A 95 -5.53 9.24 5.62
C HIS A 95 -5.76 8.71 7.05
N ASN A 96 -6.96 8.90 7.60
CA ASN A 96 -7.29 8.40 8.92
C ASN A 96 -7.32 6.87 8.94
N ILE A 97 -7.80 6.25 7.86
CA ILE A 97 -7.75 4.80 7.70
C ILE A 97 -6.30 4.33 7.73
N ALA A 98 -5.41 5.02 7.01
CA ALA A 98 -4.00 4.69 6.97
C ALA A 98 -3.36 4.76 8.35
N VAL A 99 -3.70 5.77 9.15
CA VAL A 99 -3.19 5.88 10.52
C VAL A 99 -3.60 4.67 11.35
N ARG A 100 -4.84 4.21 11.23
CA ARG A 100 -5.31 3.01 11.93
C ARG A 100 -4.60 1.76 11.46
N VAL A 101 -4.38 1.65 10.15
CA VAL A 101 -3.64 0.52 9.57
C VAL A 101 -2.21 0.51 10.10
N MET A 102 -1.56 1.68 10.16
CA MET A 102 -0.20 1.76 10.70
C MET A 102 -0.12 1.29 12.14
N LYS A 103 -1.16 1.53 12.94
CA LYS A 103 -1.23 1.01 14.32
C LYS A 103 -1.30 -0.51 14.35
N MET A 104 -1.96 -1.12 13.39
CA MET A 104 -2.01 -2.58 13.28
C MET A 104 -0.64 -3.18 12.95
N LEU A 105 0.23 -2.42 12.31
CA LEU A 105 1.56 -2.89 11.93
C LEU A 105 2.53 -2.97 13.09
N LYS A 106 2.20 -2.35 14.22
CA LYS A 106 3.05 -2.44 15.42
C LYS A 106 3.09 -3.88 15.91
N GLY A 107 4.28 -4.37 16.19
CA GLY A 107 4.48 -5.75 16.59
C GLY A 107 4.72 -6.71 15.44
N LYS A 108 4.54 -6.26 14.20
CA LYS A 108 4.88 -7.05 13.02
C LYS A 108 6.25 -6.65 12.51
N LYS A 109 6.91 -7.55 11.79
CA LYS A 109 8.20 -7.24 11.20
C LYS A 109 7.97 -6.40 9.95
N LEU A 110 8.42 -5.14 9.98
CA LEU A 110 8.27 -4.21 8.87
C LEU A 110 9.56 -4.10 8.07
N ILE A 111 9.40 -4.03 6.76
CA ILE A 111 10.46 -3.69 5.83
C ILE A 111 10.01 -2.40 5.15
N CYS A 112 10.68 -1.29 5.47
CA CYS A 112 10.31 0.01 4.93
C CYS A 112 11.40 0.52 3.99
N HIS A 113 10.98 1.04 2.85
CA HIS A 113 11.84 1.81 1.98
C HIS A 113 11.77 3.27 2.43
N ASN A 114 12.92 3.92 2.60
CA ASN A 114 12.99 5.28 3.12
C ASN A 114 12.33 5.41 4.49
N ALA A 115 12.72 4.53 5.42
CA ALA A 115 12.07 4.40 6.73
C ALA A 115 11.96 5.72 7.50
N SER A 116 12.99 6.56 7.47
CA SER A 116 12.96 7.85 8.18
C SER A 116 11.90 8.78 7.61
N PHE A 117 11.71 8.74 6.30
CA PHE A 117 10.67 9.52 5.62
C PHE A 117 9.29 9.01 6.01
N ASP A 118 9.09 7.69 5.95
CA ASP A 118 7.82 7.05 6.29
C ASP A 118 7.41 7.34 7.73
N LEU A 119 8.33 7.20 8.67
CA LEU A 119 8.06 7.42 10.09
C LEU A 119 7.69 8.88 10.38
N ARG A 120 8.17 9.81 9.57
CA ARG A 120 7.88 11.22 9.75
C ARG A 120 6.42 11.56 9.48
N TYR A 121 5.78 10.83 8.57
CA TYR A 121 4.41 11.08 8.17
C TYR A 121 3.39 10.23 8.96
N ILE A 122 3.86 9.28 9.69
CA ILE A 122 3.03 8.41 10.51
C ILE A 122 3.07 8.86 11.97
#